data_49031f7badc11f4931a4f340b4b3b52d
#
_entry.id   49031f7badc11f4931a4f340b4b3b52d
#
_cell.length_a   1.000
_cell.length_b   1.000
_cell.length_c   1.000
_cell.angle_alpha   90.00
_cell.angle_beta   90.00
_cell.angle_gamma   90.00
#
_symmetry.space_group_name_H-M   'P 1'
#
loop_
_entity.id
_entity.type
_entity.pdbx_description
1 polymer ?
#
loop_
_entity_poly.entity_id
_entity_poly.type
_entity_poly.pdbx_seq_one_letter_code
_entity_poly.pdbx_strand_id
1 'polypeptide(L)'
;MKHEIFYVDAFSNKAFTGNPAAVIFQHFDEKIMQQIAAENNLSETAFIKNNHIRWFSPTTEVNLCGHATLASAFVYFNYIDNATTSIEFKSASGILKVNKRSNIYELDFPKDNFNQIDAIKSIEIATGVKPLETYIGDINMFAVFDRGINIKDIQPNFDEIKNLDGQGLIISSADDEFDFVSRYFCPKYGINEDPVTGSAHTTLIPYWADKLGKDKLHAKQVSSRGGELFCENLDNRVLIGGEARIYLRGEIELS
;
A
#
# COMPACT_ATOMS: atom_id res chain seq x y z
N MET A 1 15.92 -4.60 -27.70
CA MET A 1 16.52 -3.48 -26.95
C MET A 1 16.55 -3.85 -25.47
N LYS A 2 17.62 -3.46 -24.74
CA LYS A 2 17.74 -3.73 -23.30
C LYS A 2 17.23 -2.55 -22.48
N HIS A 3 16.48 -2.82 -21.41
CA HIS A 3 15.91 -1.83 -20.51
C HIS A 3 16.16 -2.25 -19.07
N GLU A 4 16.60 -1.31 -18.26
CA GLU A 4 16.89 -1.56 -16.85
C GLU A 4 15.59 -1.75 -16.05
N ILE A 5 15.58 -2.74 -15.16
CA ILE A 5 14.48 -3.07 -14.27
C ILE A 5 14.99 -3.24 -12.85
N PHE A 6 14.19 -2.75 -11.90
CA PHE A 6 14.43 -2.85 -10.46
C PHE A 6 13.27 -3.58 -9.80
N TYR A 7 13.55 -4.56 -8.97
CA TYR A 7 12.55 -5.15 -8.07
C TYR A 7 12.83 -4.64 -6.66
N VAL A 8 11.84 -4.00 -6.06
CA VAL A 8 11.96 -3.30 -4.78
C VAL A 8 10.88 -3.79 -3.84
N ASP A 9 11.28 -4.18 -2.63
CA ASP A 9 10.38 -4.42 -1.52
C ASP A 9 10.09 -3.08 -0.81
N ALA A 10 8.89 -2.54 -0.98
CA ALA A 10 8.44 -1.30 -0.34
C ALA A 10 7.90 -1.56 1.08
N PHE A 11 8.02 -0.57 1.97
CA PHE A 11 7.64 -0.64 3.38
C PHE A 11 8.42 -1.69 4.18
N SER A 12 9.67 -1.94 3.80
CA SER A 12 10.56 -2.84 4.52
C SER A 12 12.04 -2.56 4.24
N ASN A 13 12.87 -2.85 5.23
CA ASN A 13 14.34 -2.86 5.10
C ASN A 13 14.91 -4.29 5.04
N LYS A 14 14.05 -5.32 5.08
CA LYS A 14 14.42 -6.73 5.05
C LYS A 14 14.00 -7.38 3.74
N ALA A 15 14.85 -8.26 3.21
CA ALA A 15 14.48 -9.05 2.02
C ALA A 15 13.29 -9.98 2.31
N PHE A 16 12.45 -10.18 1.30
CA PHE A 16 11.29 -11.08 1.34
C PHE A 16 10.15 -10.61 2.26
N THR A 17 10.18 -9.37 2.70
CA THR A 17 9.12 -8.68 3.45
C THR A 17 8.70 -7.42 2.70
N GLY A 18 7.68 -6.71 3.17
CA GLY A 18 7.14 -5.54 2.47
C GLY A 18 6.30 -5.91 1.24
N ASN A 19 5.97 -4.94 0.43
CA ASN A 19 5.18 -5.11 -0.79
C ASN A 19 6.08 -4.95 -2.02
N PRO A 20 6.26 -6.03 -2.83
CA PRO A 20 7.18 -6.00 -3.96
C PRO A 20 6.58 -5.26 -5.15
N ALA A 21 7.39 -4.42 -5.81
CA ALA A 21 7.06 -3.78 -7.08
C ALA A 21 8.24 -3.86 -8.05
N ALA A 22 7.94 -4.01 -9.34
CA ALA A 22 8.92 -3.76 -10.39
C ALA A 22 8.88 -2.30 -10.81
N VAL A 23 10.03 -1.72 -11.13
CA VAL A 23 10.18 -0.31 -11.52
C VAL A 23 11.03 -0.20 -12.77
N ILE A 24 10.51 0.48 -13.79
CA ILE A 24 11.18 0.73 -15.07
C ILE A 24 11.08 2.22 -15.41
N PHE A 25 12.23 2.91 -15.56
CA PHE A 25 12.24 4.33 -15.91
C PHE A 25 12.14 4.53 -17.43
N GLN A 26 11.05 3.97 -18.01
CA GLN A 26 10.66 4.11 -19.40
C GLN A 26 9.16 3.86 -19.58
N HIS A 27 8.53 4.51 -20.59
CA HIS A 27 7.23 4.12 -21.11
C HIS A 27 7.39 3.36 -22.43
N PHE A 28 6.54 2.40 -22.62
CA PHE A 28 6.32 1.65 -23.84
C PHE A 28 4.88 1.84 -24.30
N ASP A 29 4.52 1.24 -25.42
CA ASP A 29 3.11 1.10 -25.78
C ASP A 29 2.36 0.35 -24.66
N GLU A 30 1.12 0.72 -24.40
CA GLU A 30 0.33 0.22 -23.29
C GLU A 30 0.26 -1.32 -23.25
N LYS A 31 0.08 -1.93 -24.44
CA LYS A 31 0.08 -3.39 -24.58
C LYS A 31 1.41 -4.01 -24.11
N ILE A 32 2.53 -3.38 -24.41
CA ILE A 32 3.85 -3.86 -23.99
C ILE A 32 4.03 -3.70 -22.49
N MET A 33 3.62 -2.56 -21.90
CA MET A 33 3.66 -2.36 -20.46
C MET A 33 2.82 -3.40 -19.72
N GLN A 34 1.62 -3.70 -20.22
CA GLN A 34 0.76 -4.74 -19.66
C GLN A 34 1.39 -6.14 -19.76
N GLN A 35 2.03 -6.47 -20.87
CA GLN A 35 2.71 -7.75 -21.04
C GLN A 35 3.92 -7.89 -20.13
N ILE A 36 4.72 -6.83 -19.93
CA ILE A 36 5.83 -6.81 -18.97
C ILE A 36 5.31 -7.02 -17.55
N ALA A 37 4.24 -6.34 -17.18
CA ALA A 37 3.64 -6.50 -15.84
C ALA A 37 3.12 -7.93 -15.61
N ALA A 38 2.49 -8.53 -16.62
CA ALA A 38 2.05 -9.91 -16.57
C ALA A 38 3.22 -10.92 -16.44
N GLU A 39 4.32 -10.69 -17.15
CA GLU A 39 5.52 -11.54 -17.10
C GLU A 39 6.23 -11.41 -15.75
N ASN A 40 6.34 -10.18 -15.20
CA ASN A 40 6.90 -9.93 -13.87
C ASN A 40 6.09 -10.60 -12.76
N ASN A 41 4.78 -10.69 -12.93
CA ASN A 41 3.83 -11.32 -12.00
C ASN A 41 4.01 -10.87 -10.53
N LEU A 42 4.33 -9.59 -10.34
CA LEU A 42 4.34 -8.90 -9.04
C LEU A 42 3.00 -8.18 -8.83
N SER A 43 2.78 -7.68 -7.63
CA SER A 43 1.56 -6.88 -7.34
C SER A 43 1.37 -5.79 -8.39
N GLU A 44 2.40 -4.95 -8.61
CA GLU A 44 2.44 -3.97 -9.69
C GLU A 44 3.83 -3.80 -10.29
N THR A 45 3.84 -3.40 -11.57
CA THR A 45 5.00 -2.85 -12.28
C THR A 45 4.74 -1.37 -12.55
N ALA A 46 5.64 -0.50 -12.08
CA ALA A 46 5.63 0.93 -12.34
C ALA A 46 6.50 1.29 -13.54
N PHE A 47 5.94 2.09 -14.44
CA PHE A 47 6.63 2.66 -15.59
C PHE A 47 6.71 4.17 -15.45
N ILE A 48 7.90 4.76 -15.56
CA ILE A 48 8.13 6.18 -15.35
C ILE A 48 8.82 6.79 -16.57
N LYS A 49 8.31 7.92 -17.06
CA LYS A 49 8.97 8.74 -18.09
C LYS A 49 8.67 10.22 -17.86
N ASN A 50 9.70 11.05 -17.75
CA ASN A 50 9.56 12.49 -17.48
C ASN A 50 8.66 12.77 -16.25
N ASN A 51 8.88 12.02 -15.17
CA ASN A 51 8.09 12.04 -13.94
C ASN A 51 6.60 11.68 -14.12
N HIS A 52 6.19 11.18 -15.28
CA HIS A 52 4.86 10.62 -15.47
C HIS A 52 4.92 9.13 -15.12
N ILE A 53 4.13 8.70 -14.13
CA ILE A 53 4.10 7.33 -13.62
C ILE A 53 2.78 6.64 -13.99
N ARG A 54 2.88 5.39 -14.41
CA ARG A 54 1.76 4.47 -14.66
C ARG A 54 2.05 3.14 -13.98
N TRP A 55 1.03 2.49 -13.45
CA TRP A 55 1.15 1.21 -12.75
C TRP A 55 0.28 0.16 -13.40
N PHE A 56 0.83 -1.02 -13.55
CA PHE A 56 0.13 -2.17 -14.13
C PHE A 56 0.23 -3.36 -13.18
N SER A 57 -0.93 -3.89 -12.78
CA SER A 57 -1.02 -5.24 -12.23
C SER A 57 -0.77 -6.27 -13.34
N PRO A 58 -0.66 -7.56 -13.04
CA PRO A 58 -0.57 -8.58 -14.08
C PRO A 58 -1.71 -8.57 -15.10
N THR A 59 -2.85 -8.00 -14.77
CA THR A 59 -4.08 -8.07 -15.58
C THR A 59 -4.60 -6.73 -16.10
N THR A 60 -4.26 -5.61 -15.46
CA THR A 60 -4.83 -4.30 -15.82
C THR A 60 -3.97 -3.15 -15.32
N GLU A 61 -4.10 -1.99 -15.98
CA GLU A 61 -3.59 -0.73 -15.43
C GLU A 61 -4.40 -0.30 -14.21
N VAL A 62 -3.73 0.25 -13.19
CA VAL A 62 -4.35 0.77 -11.98
C VAL A 62 -4.14 2.29 -11.86
N ASN A 63 -5.14 2.99 -11.37
CA ASN A 63 -5.13 4.46 -11.32
C ASN A 63 -4.24 5.03 -10.21
N LEU A 64 -4.01 4.27 -9.14
CA LEU A 64 -3.21 4.69 -7.99
C LEU A 64 -2.57 3.47 -7.32
N CYS A 65 -1.26 3.57 -7.03
CA CYS A 65 -0.54 2.54 -6.31
C CYS A 65 0.51 3.15 -5.39
N GLY A 66 0.28 3.09 -4.07
CA GLY A 66 1.15 3.70 -3.06
C GLY A 66 2.52 3.02 -2.96
N HIS A 67 2.54 1.68 -2.79
CA HIS A 67 3.80 0.95 -2.60
C HIS A 67 4.72 1.00 -3.83
N ALA A 68 4.15 0.91 -5.04
CA ALA A 68 4.95 1.02 -6.27
C ALA A 68 5.42 2.46 -6.53
N THR A 69 4.70 3.49 -6.04
CA THR A 69 5.17 4.88 -6.03
C THR A 69 6.35 5.06 -5.07
N LEU A 70 6.27 4.49 -3.86
CA LEU A 70 7.36 4.50 -2.90
C LEU A 70 8.59 3.77 -3.45
N ALA A 71 8.40 2.60 -4.06
CA ALA A 71 9.45 1.84 -4.74
C ALA A 71 10.10 2.65 -5.87
N SER A 72 9.30 3.37 -6.66
CA SER A 72 9.77 4.25 -7.74
C SER A 72 10.61 5.41 -7.21
N ALA A 73 10.18 6.04 -6.12
CA ALA A 73 10.93 7.10 -5.47
C ALA A 73 12.24 6.58 -4.86
N PHE A 74 12.23 5.37 -4.25
CA PHE A 74 13.45 4.71 -3.80
C PHE A 74 14.46 4.54 -4.93
N VAL A 75 14.03 4.02 -6.09
CA VAL A 75 14.90 3.87 -7.27
C VAL A 75 15.40 5.23 -7.74
N TYR A 76 14.51 6.22 -7.84
CA TYR A 76 14.86 7.56 -8.27
C TYR A 76 15.99 8.16 -7.41
N PHE A 77 15.80 8.21 -6.09
CA PHE A 77 16.77 8.84 -5.16
C PHE A 77 18.07 8.07 -4.96
N ASN A 78 18.14 6.81 -5.33
CA ASN A 78 19.36 6.02 -5.11
C ASN A 78 20.10 5.64 -6.41
N TYR A 79 19.42 5.66 -7.57
CA TYR A 79 19.99 5.19 -8.84
C TYR A 79 19.86 6.18 -10.00
N ILE A 80 18.94 7.16 -9.93
CA ILE A 80 18.70 8.12 -11.02
C ILE A 80 19.23 9.50 -10.65
N ASP A 81 18.77 10.07 -9.51
CA ASP A 81 19.20 11.38 -9.01
C ASP A 81 19.33 11.36 -7.48
N ASN A 82 20.54 11.14 -7.01
CA ASN A 82 20.83 11.04 -5.57
C ASN A 82 21.07 12.41 -4.90
N ALA A 83 21.01 13.51 -5.65
CA ALA A 83 21.17 14.86 -5.11
C ALA A 83 19.87 15.45 -4.58
N THR A 84 18.72 14.93 -5.01
CA THR A 84 17.40 15.42 -4.58
C THR A 84 16.83 14.59 -3.42
N THR A 85 15.95 15.22 -2.65
CA THR A 85 15.22 14.60 -1.54
C THR A 85 13.69 14.69 -1.69
N SER A 86 13.20 15.19 -2.83
CA SER A 86 11.79 15.30 -3.13
C SER A 86 11.56 15.06 -4.62
N ILE A 87 10.49 14.33 -4.95
CA ILE A 87 10.03 14.12 -6.32
C ILE A 87 8.52 14.22 -6.39
N GLU A 88 8.01 14.74 -7.50
CA GLU A 88 6.59 14.75 -7.84
C GLU A 88 6.38 13.88 -9.08
N PHE A 89 5.57 12.84 -8.92
CA PHE A 89 5.09 12.02 -10.02
C PHE A 89 3.72 12.50 -10.50
N LYS A 90 3.57 12.67 -11.81
CA LYS A 90 2.28 12.94 -12.45
C LYS A 90 1.61 11.60 -12.77
N SER A 91 0.36 11.43 -12.36
CA SER A 91 -0.42 10.22 -12.59
C SER A 91 -1.85 10.54 -13.05
N ALA A 92 -2.62 9.50 -13.41
CA ALA A 92 -4.05 9.64 -13.70
C ALA A 92 -4.86 10.16 -12.50
N SER A 93 -4.39 9.90 -11.26
CA SER A 93 -5.00 10.38 -10.01
C SER A 93 -4.43 11.71 -9.51
N GLY A 94 -3.66 12.44 -10.34
CA GLY A 94 -3.05 13.71 -9.99
C GLY A 94 -1.56 13.61 -9.66
N ILE A 95 -1.07 14.61 -8.92
CA ILE A 95 0.33 14.68 -8.51
C ILE A 95 0.53 13.93 -7.20
N LEU A 96 1.51 13.03 -7.20
CA LEU A 96 1.94 12.28 -6.03
C LEU A 96 3.33 12.76 -5.63
N LYS A 97 3.42 13.36 -4.46
CA LYS A 97 4.68 13.84 -3.91
C LYS A 97 5.29 12.80 -2.99
N VAL A 98 6.59 12.55 -3.16
CA VAL A 98 7.37 11.70 -2.27
C VAL A 98 8.59 12.47 -1.77
N ASN A 99 8.77 12.49 -0.45
CA ASN A 99 9.95 13.07 0.18
C ASN A 99 10.82 11.95 0.77
N LYS A 100 12.14 12.13 0.69
CA LYS A 100 13.11 11.26 1.36
C LYS A 100 13.62 11.93 2.63
N ARG A 101 13.44 11.27 3.78
CA ARG A 101 14.02 11.68 5.07
C ARG A 101 14.87 10.53 5.62
N SER A 102 16.17 10.64 5.50
CA SER A 102 17.10 9.54 5.81
C SER A 102 16.76 8.30 4.97
N ASN A 103 16.36 7.19 5.57
CA ASN A 103 15.97 5.94 4.91
C ASN A 103 14.46 5.80 4.72
N ILE A 104 13.66 6.80 5.12
CA ILE A 104 12.20 6.78 4.99
C ILE A 104 11.79 7.56 3.75
N TYR A 105 10.89 6.97 2.97
CA TYR A 105 10.25 7.56 1.79
C TYR A 105 8.80 7.86 2.17
N GLU A 106 8.42 9.14 2.21
CA GLU A 106 7.13 9.62 2.69
C GLU A 106 6.23 10.01 1.52
N LEU A 107 5.14 9.30 1.37
CA LEU A 107 4.04 9.61 0.45
C LEU A 107 3.08 10.58 1.12
N ASP A 108 2.67 11.62 0.42
CA ASP A 108 1.70 12.61 0.87
C ASP A 108 0.34 12.35 0.18
N PHE A 109 -0.66 11.89 0.96
CA PHE A 109 -1.99 11.54 0.48
C PHE A 109 -3.11 12.35 1.16
N PRO A 110 -4.26 12.56 0.50
CA PRO A 110 -5.45 13.06 1.17
C PRO A 110 -5.95 12.03 2.18
N LYS A 111 -6.58 12.49 3.27
CA LYS A 111 -7.34 11.61 4.17
C LYS A 111 -8.53 10.99 3.45
N ASP A 112 -8.84 9.76 3.80
CA ASP A 112 -10.11 9.14 3.47
C ASP A 112 -11.23 9.71 4.35
N ASN A 113 -12.44 9.81 3.80
CA ASN A 113 -13.64 10.10 4.58
C ASN A 113 -14.29 8.76 4.94
N PHE A 114 -14.51 8.52 6.22
CA PHE A 114 -15.15 7.29 6.69
C PHE A 114 -16.22 7.58 7.74
N ASN A 115 -17.27 6.78 7.73
CA ASN A 115 -18.39 6.89 8.64
C ASN A 115 -18.63 5.58 9.34
N GLN A 116 -19.00 5.65 10.62
CA GLN A 116 -19.37 4.47 11.38
C GLN A 116 -20.67 3.88 10.83
N ILE A 117 -20.73 2.57 10.75
CA ILE A 117 -21.88 1.81 10.25
C ILE A 117 -22.17 0.60 11.15
N ASP A 118 -23.39 0.07 11.06
CA ASP A 118 -23.77 -1.16 11.77
C ASP A 118 -23.60 -2.39 10.85
N ALA A 119 -22.36 -2.79 10.61
CA ALA A 119 -22.01 -3.96 9.80
C ALA A 119 -21.29 -5.07 10.61
N ILE A 120 -21.37 -5.01 11.94
CA ILE A 120 -20.68 -5.92 12.85
C ILE A 120 -20.94 -7.39 12.49
N LYS A 121 -22.20 -7.75 12.21
CA LYS A 121 -22.57 -9.13 11.91
C LYS A 121 -21.95 -9.65 10.60
N SER A 122 -21.93 -8.82 9.56
CA SER A 122 -21.34 -9.20 8.26
C SER A 122 -19.82 -9.39 8.39
N ILE A 123 -19.16 -8.51 9.13
CA ILE A 123 -17.72 -8.62 9.40
C ILE A 123 -17.41 -9.85 10.26
N GLU A 124 -18.23 -10.13 11.28
CA GLU A 124 -18.09 -11.33 12.11
C GLU A 124 -18.19 -12.62 11.27
N ILE A 125 -19.11 -12.68 10.32
CA ILE A 125 -19.23 -13.81 9.38
C ILE A 125 -17.98 -13.92 8.51
N ALA A 126 -17.49 -12.80 7.98
CA ALA A 126 -16.34 -12.76 7.09
C ALA A 126 -15.01 -13.07 7.78
N THR A 127 -14.86 -12.74 9.07
CA THR A 127 -13.61 -12.89 9.82
C THR A 127 -13.62 -13.98 10.87
N GLY A 128 -14.80 -14.49 11.23
CA GLY A 128 -14.98 -15.43 12.35
C GLY A 128 -14.88 -14.78 13.73
N VAL A 129 -14.65 -13.46 13.79
CA VAL A 129 -14.42 -12.71 15.04
C VAL A 129 -15.30 -11.46 15.05
N LYS A 130 -15.95 -11.18 16.17
CA LYS A 130 -16.78 -9.99 16.33
C LYS A 130 -15.92 -8.74 16.48
N PRO A 131 -16.07 -7.73 15.59
CA PRO A 131 -15.37 -6.45 15.74
C PRO A 131 -15.99 -5.59 16.85
N LEU A 132 -15.23 -4.63 17.34
CA LEU A 132 -15.71 -3.59 18.27
C LEU A 132 -16.46 -2.49 17.50
N GLU A 133 -15.90 -2.05 16.38
CA GLU A 133 -16.40 -0.95 15.58
C GLU A 133 -16.27 -1.28 14.10
N THR A 134 -17.20 -0.78 13.28
CA THR A 134 -17.18 -0.94 11.82
C THR A 134 -17.47 0.39 11.13
N TYR A 135 -16.77 0.61 10.00
CA TYR A 135 -16.83 1.84 9.23
C TYR A 135 -16.91 1.51 7.74
N ILE A 136 -17.39 2.47 6.97
CA ILE A 136 -17.27 2.51 5.52
C ILE A 136 -16.53 3.80 5.13
N GLY A 137 -15.43 3.67 4.38
CA GLY A 137 -14.71 4.75 3.75
C GLY A 137 -15.15 4.96 2.31
N ASP A 138 -14.51 5.89 1.61
CA ASP A 138 -14.81 6.17 0.19
C ASP A 138 -14.61 4.91 -0.69
N ILE A 139 -13.69 4.03 -0.31
CA ILE A 139 -13.34 2.84 -1.10
C ILE A 139 -13.56 1.54 -0.31
N ASN A 140 -13.19 1.48 0.97
CA ASN A 140 -13.08 0.24 1.71
C ASN A 140 -13.95 0.22 2.96
N MET A 141 -14.38 -0.98 3.36
CA MET A 141 -14.84 -1.19 4.72
C MET A 141 -13.65 -1.27 5.68
N PHE A 142 -13.86 -0.82 6.90
CA PHE A 142 -12.87 -0.85 7.97
C PHE A 142 -13.48 -1.39 9.25
N ALA A 143 -12.79 -2.30 9.92
CA ALA A 143 -13.22 -2.90 11.17
C ALA A 143 -12.11 -2.88 12.22
N VAL A 144 -12.47 -2.51 13.45
CA VAL A 144 -11.56 -2.45 14.60
C VAL A 144 -11.86 -3.61 15.53
N PHE A 145 -10.82 -4.31 15.93
CA PHE A 145 -10.89 -5.44 16.85
C PHE A 145 -10.30 -5.10 18.22
N ASP A 146 -10.74 -5.85 19.22
CA ASP A 146 -10.17 -5.73 20.57
C ASP A 146 -8.67 -6.04 20.56
N ARG A 147 -7.92 -5.31 21.39
CA ARG A 147 -6.46 -5.50 21.56
C ARG A 147 -6.06 -6.93 21.93
N GLY A 148 -6.94 -7.66 22.62
CA GLY A 148 -6.74 -9.07 22.96
C GLY A 148 -6.85 -10.03 21.76
N ILE A 149 -7.31 -9.55 20.60
CA ILE A 149 -7.43 -10.33 19.38
C ILE A 149 -6.17 -10.16 18.54
N ASN A 150 -5.40 -11.24 18.37
CA ASN A 150 -4.30 -11.23 17.42
C ASN A 150 -4.87 -11.31 15.98
N ILE A 151 -5.03 -10.16 15.32
CA ILE A 151 -5.61 -10.10 13.97
C ILE A 151 -4.79 -10.86 12.93
N LYS A 152 -3.51 -11.16 13.20
CA LYS A 152 -2.68 -11.99 12.33
C LYS A 152 -3.21 -13.42 12.20
N ASP A 153 -3.86 -13.92 13.25
CA ASP A 153 -4.38 -15.30 13.29
C ASP A 153 -5.79 -15.42 12.67
N ILE A 154 -6.45 -14.30 12.36
CA ILE A 154 -7.75 -14.30 11.70
C ILE A 154 -7.62 -14.99 10.33
N GLN A 155 -8.48 -16.00 10.11
CA GLN A 155 -8.62 -16.70 8.84
C GLN A 155 -9.88 -16.18 8.12
N PRO A 156 -9.72 -15.23 7.19
CA PRO A 156 -10.87 -14.59 6.55
C PRO A 156 -11.55 -15.52 5.56
N ASN A 157 -12.88 -15.44 5.50
CA ASN A 157 -13.65 -16.00 4.41
C ASN A 157 -13.71 -15.01 3.25
N PHE A 158 -12.91 -15.23 2.22
CA PHE A 158 -12.77 -14.31 1.08
C PHE A 158 -14.05 -14.21 0.24
N ASP A 159 -14.89 -15.24 0.19
CA ASP A 159 -16.15 -15.18 -0.51
C ASP A 159 -17.14 -14.28 0.23
N GLU A 160 -17.16 -14.32 1.55
CA GLU A 160 -17.95 -13.39 2.35
C GLU A 160 -17.42 -11.94 2.22
N ILE A 161 -16.09 -11.74 2.17
CA ILE A 161 -15.51 -10.41 1.95
C ILE A 161 -15.91 -9.84 0.57
N LYS A 162 -16.01 -10.66 -0.46
CA LYS A 162 -16.53 -10.21 -1.78
C LYS A 162 -17.96 -9.69 -1.73
N ASN A 163 -18.77 -10.17 -0.78
CA ASN A 163 -20.15 -9.76 -0.61
C ASN A 163 -20.31 -8.48 0.25
N LEU A 164 -19.24 -8.02 0.93
CA LEU A 164 -19.27 -6.78 1.69
C LEU A 164 -19.33 -5.56 0.77
N ASP A 165 -19.81 -4.43 1.30
CA ASP A 165 -19.71 -3.15 0.62
C ASP A 165 -18.24 -2.73 0.44
N GLY A 166 -17.99 -1.75 -0.43
CA GLY A 166 -16.62 -1.29 -0.76
C GLY A 166 -15.83 -2.30 -1.59
N GLN A 167 -14.57 -2.02 -1.80
CA GLN A 167 -13.66 -2.82 -2.64
C GLN A 167 -12.87 -3.85 -1.84
N GLY A 168 -12.67 -3.60 -0.55
CA GLY A 168 -11.95 -4.49 0.36
C GLY A 168 -12.30 -4.24 1.82
N LEU A 169 -11.72 -5.07 2.68
CA LEU A 169 -11.87 -5.00 4.11
C LEU A 169 -10.53 -4.73 4.77
N ILE A 170 -10.42 -3.57 5.43
CA ILE A 170 -9.33 -3.25 6.34
C ILE A 170 -9.71 -3.78 7.72
N ILE A 171 -8.83 -4.55 8.36
CA ILE A 171 -8.96 -4.90 9.78
C ILE A 171 -7.80 -4.33 10.56
N SER A 172 -8.05 -3.85 11.78
CA SER A 172 -7.02 -3.26 12.63
C SER A 172 -7.29 -3.47 14.12
N SER A 173 -6.23 -3.47 14.91
CA SER A 173 -6.27 -3.46 16.37
C SER A 173 -5.10 -2.65 16.94
N ALA A 174 -5.25 -2.17 18.19
CA ALA A 174 -4.10 -1.67 18.94
C ALA A 174 -3.11 -2.80 19.21
N ASP A 175 -1.83 -2.46 19.36
CA ASP A 175 -0.74 -3.42 19.57
C ASP A 175 0.16 -2.99 20.75
N ASP A 176 1.07 -3.85 21.19
CA ASP A 176 1.99 -3.56 22.29
C ASP A 176 3.32 -2.99 21.82
N GLU A 177 3.77 -3.37 20.62
CA GLU A 177 5.02 -2.93 20.00
C GLU A 177 4.80 -1.73 19.06
N PHE A 178 3.66 -1.75 18.37
CA PHE A 178 3.26 -0.71 17.43
C PHE A 178 2.04 0.05 17.95
N ASP A 179 1.79 1.24 17.43
CA ASP A 179 0.59 2.00 17.80
C ASP A 179 -0.68 1.26 17.36
N PHE A 180 -0.60 0.64 16.20
CA PHE A 180 -1.62 -0.27 15.69
C PHE A 180 -1.04 -1.26 14.69
N VAL A 181 -1.76 -2.36 14.51
CA VAL A 181 -1.51 -3.33 13.45
C VAL A 181 -2.72 -3.42 12.54
N SER A 182 -2.48 -3.83 11.28
CA SER A 182 -3.53 -3.92 10.27
C SER A 182 -3.34 -5.09 9.32
N ARG A 183 -4.43 -5.48 8.63
CA ARG A 183 -4.42 -6.32 7.42
C ARG A 183 -5.41 -5.75 6.42
N TYR A 184 -5.19 -6.01 5.13
CA TYR A 184 -6.09 -5.59 4.07
C TYR A 184 -6.43 -6.73 3.13
N PHE A 185 -7.71 -7.07 3.06
CA PHE A 185 -8.26 -8.13 2.24
C PHE A 185 -9.00 -7.53 1.05
N CYS A 186 -8.61 -7.89 -0.17
CA CYS A 186 -9.14 -7.28 -1.39
C CYS A 186 -9.42 -8.30 -2.51
N PRO A 187 -10.21 -9.36 -2.23
CA PRO A 187 -10.48 -10.42 -3.20
C PRO A 187 -11.22 -9.93 -4.47
N LYS A 188 -11.86 -8.76 -4.43
CA LYS A 188 -12.47 -8.12 -5.60
C LYS A 188 -11.45 -7.65 -6.63
N TYR A 189 -10.20 -7.35 -6.19
CA TYR A 189 -9.09 -7.02 -7.07
C TYR A 189 -8.31 -8.23 -7.61
N GLY A 190 -8.76 -9.46 -7.28
CA GLY A 190 -8.13 -10.70 -7.74
C GLY A 190 -7.02 -11.22 -6.84
N ILE A 191 -6.70 -10.53 -5.75
CA ILE A 191 -5.75 -10.98 -4.72
C ILE A 191 -6.46 -11.05 -3.37
N ASN A 192 -6.21 -12.11 -2.62
CA ASN A 192 -6.90 -12.33 -1.35
C ASN A 192 -6.49 -11.30 -0.28
N GLU A 193 -5.19 -11.02 -0.18
CA GLU A 193 -4.61 -10.10 0.81
C GLU A 193 -3.46 -9.33 0.18
N ASP A 194 -3.46 -8.00 0.32
CA ASP A 194 -2.34 -7.15 -0.11
C ASP A 194 -1.27 -7.08 1.00
N PRO A 195 0.01 -7.31 0.68
CA PRO A 195 1.07 -7.40 1.67
C PRO A 195 1.24 -6.17 2.55
N VAL A 196 1.28 -4.96 1.96
CA VAL A 196 1.33 -3.67 2.65
C VAL A 196 0.66 -2.61 1.80
N THR A 197 -0.39 -1.99 2.35
CA THR A 197 -1.32 -1.14 1.60
C THR A 197 -1.23 0.32 2.04
N GLY A 198 -0.52 1.13 1.26
CA GLY A 198 -0.43 2.57 1.55
C GLY A 198 -1.81 3.24 1.63
N SER A 199 -2.69 2.98 0.66
CA SER A 199 -4.02 3.60 0.61
C SER A 199 -4.92 3.23 1.80
N ALA A 200 -4.82 2.04 2.39
CA ALA A 200 -5.56 1.69 3.60
C ALA A 200 -5.19 2.60 4.78
N HIS A 201 -3.97 3.12 4.79
CA HIS A 201 -3.50 3.99 5.86
C HIS A 201 -4.04 5.43 5.76
N THR A 202 -4.69 5.82 4.64
CA THR A 202 -5.43 7.10 4.58
C THR A 202 -6.66 7.09 5.50
N THR A 203 -7.21 5.91 5.78
CA THR A 203 -8.30 5.66 6.74
C THR A 203 -7.75 5.38 8.14
N LEU A 204 -6.73 4.52 8.25
CA LEU A 204 -6.18 4.06 9.54
C LEU A 204 -5.51 5.18 10.34
N ILE A 205 -4.75 6.06 9.67
CA ILE A 205 -4.00 7.13 10.36
C ILE A 205 -4.94 8.10 11.09
N PRO A 206 -5.94 8.73 10.45
CA PRO A 206 -6.82 9.65 11.16
C PRO A 206 -7.62 8.95 12.28
N TYR A 207 -8.05 7.70 12.07
CA TYR A 207 -8.73 6.92 13.11
C TYR A 207 -7.84 6.73 14.36
N TRP A 208 -6.64 6.18 14.17
CA TRP A 208 -5.74 5.87 15.28
C TRP A 208 -5.14 7.13 15.92
N ALA A 209 -4.92 8.21 15.15
CA ALA A 209 -4.48 9.48 15.70
C ALA A 209 -5.51 10.04 16.70
N ASP A 210 -6.79 10.00 16.36
CA ASP A 210 -7.89 10.41 17.24
C ASP A 210 -7.96 9.51 18.49
N LYS A 211 -7.95 8.19 18.31
CA LYS A 211 -8.04 7.22 19.41
C LYS A 211 -6.87 7.30 20.39
N LEU A 212 -5.67 7.60 19.92
CA LEU A 212 -4.45 7.63 20.73
C LEU A 212 -4.05 9.05 21.16
N GLY A 213 -4.71 10.09 20.64
CA GLY A 213 -4.43 11.50 20.96
C GLY A 213 -3.04 11.94 20.50
N LYS A 214 -2.52 11.42 19.38
CA LYS A 214 -1.22 11.80 18.83
C LYS A 214 -1.18 11.69 17.31
N ASP A 215 -0.42 12.58 16.65
CA ASP A 215 -0.37 12.66 15.19
C ASP A 215 0.68 11.75 14.55
N LYS A 216 1.76 11.41 15.27
CA LYS A 216 2.81 10.52 14.76
C LYS A 216 2.60 9.10 15.25
N LEU A 217 2.49 8.19 14.31
CA LEU A 217 2.15 6.79 14.56
C LEU A 217 3.17 5.87 13.91
N HIS A 218 3.50 4.78 14.59
CA HIS A 218 4.28 3.69 14.06
C HIS A 218 3.36 2.47 13.90
N ALA A 219 3.15 2.02 12.69
CA ALA A 219 2.21 0.97 12.35
C ALA A 219 2.89 -0.23 11.70
N LYS A 220 2.20 -1.38 11.77
CA LYS A 220 2.62 -2.58 11.05
C LYS A 220 1.43 -3.22 10.35
N GLN A 221 1.55 -3.49 9.06
CA GLN A 221 0.63 -4.40 8.38
C GLN A 221 1.16 -5.82 8.56
N VAL A 222 0.33 -6.70 9.17
CA VAL A 222 0.74 -8.04 9.63
C VAL A 222 0.29 -9.15 8.69
N SER A 223 0.36 -8.90 7.38
CA SER A 223 0.21 -9.92 6.35
C SER A 223 1.32 -10.98 6.44
N SER A 224 1.27 -12.01 5.58
CA SER A 224 2.32 -13.04 5.52
C SER A 224 3.73 -12.47 5.25
N ARG A 225 3.84 -11.39 4.46
CA ARG A 225 5.12 -10.69 4.22
C ARG A 225 5.38 -9.63 5.29
N GLY A 226 4.37 -8.91 5.68
CA GLY A 226 4.42 -7.83 6.65
C GLY A 226 5.23 -6.62 6.20
N GLY A 227 4.98 -5.46 6.84
CA GLY A 227 5.77 -4.26 6.61
C GLY A 227 5.46 -3.18 7.64
N GLU A 228 6.38 -2.24 7.79
CA GLU A 228 6.33 -1.18 8.80
C GLU A 228 6.09 0.17 8.13
N LEU A 229 5.23 0.97 8.77
CA LEU A 229 4.84 2.27 8.27
C LEU A 229 5.03 3.33 9.36
N PHE A 230 5.71 4.42 8.98
CA PHE A 230 5.88 5.61 9.79
C PHE A 230 4.88 6.65 9.32
N CYS A 231 3.87 6.89 10.12
CA CYS A 231 2.69 7.64 9.74
C CYS A 231 2.63 9.00 10.43
N GLU A 232 2.11 10.01 9.75
CA GLU A 232 1.83 11.31 10.36
C GLU A 232 0.46 11.82 9.91
N ASN A 233 -0.39 12.15 10.89
CA ASN A 233 -1.70 12.74 10.69
C ASN A 233 -1.55 14.26 10.60
N LEU A 234 -1.86 14.84 9.45
CA LEU A 234 -1.89 16.29 9.24
C LEU A 234 -3.34 16.77 9.22
N ASP A 235 -3.57 18.06 9.00
CA ASP A 235 -4.93 18.63 9.00
C ASP A 235 -5.88 17.89 8.04
N ASN A 236 -5.65 17.97 6.74
CA ASN A 236 -6.48 17.33 5.71
C ASN A 236 -5.72 16.25 4.90
N ARG A 237 -4.52 15.90 5.31
CA ARG A 237 -3.63 14.95 4.63
C ARG A 237 -3.00 13.99 5.62
N VAL A 238 -2.39 12.95 5.10
CA VAL A 238 -1.56 11.99 5.84
C VAL A 238 -0.22 11.81 5.15
N LEU A 239 0.84 11.66 5.93
CA LEU A 239 2.12 11.16 5.43
C LEU A 239 2.22 9.68 5.75
N ILE A 240 2.53 8.90 4.71
CA ILE A 240 2.68 7.45 4.79
C ILE A 240 4.12 7.13 4.42
N GLY A 241 4.95 6.95 5.44
CA GLY A 241 6.37 6.68 5.29
C GLY A 241 6.71 5.20 5.40
N GLY A 242 7.75 4.79 4.69
CA GLY A 242 8.31 3.45 4.81
C GLY A 242 9.75 3.41 4.32
N GLU A 243 10.48 2.42 4.78
CA GLU A 243 11.75 2.06 4.18
C GLU A 243 11.51 1.29 2.87
N ALA A 244 12.53 1.17 2.05
CA ALA A 244 12.49 0.34 0.86
C ALA A 244 13.84 -0.34 0.64
N ARG A 245 13.80 -1.52 0.01
CA ARG A 245 14.99 -2.31 -0.26
C ARG A 245 14.98 -2.84 -1.68
N ILE A 246 16.12 -2.73 -2.35
CA ILE A 246 16.33 -3.41 -3.63
C ILE A 246 16.42 -4.93 -3.40
N TYR A 247 15.65 -5.68 -4.16
CA TYR A 247 15.74 -7.13 -4.24
C TYR A 247 16.54 -7.59 -5.46
N LEU A 248 16.25 -6.99 -6.63
CA LEU A 248 16.92 -7.30 -7.88
C LEU A 248 17.13 -6.02 -8.71
N ARG A 249 18.28 -5.92 -9.37
CA ARG A 249 18.55 -4.97 -10.44
C ARG A 249 19.06 -5.75 -11.64
N GLY A 250 18.46 -5.54 -12.80
CA GLY A 250 18.80 -6.28 -14.01
C GLY A 250 18.36 -5.57 -15.27
N GLU A 251 18.30 -6.31 -16.37
CA GLU A 251 17.84 -5.83 -17.67
C GLU A 251 16.79 -6.77 -18.22
N ILE A 252 15.73 -6.21 -18.81
CA ILE A 252 14.81 -6.94 -19.70
C ILE A 252 15.21 -6.71 -21.13
N GLU A 253 15.06 -7.72 -21.98
CA GLU A 253 15.36 -7.62 -23.40
C GLU A 253 14.06 -7.78 -24.21
N LEU A 254 13.70 -6.71 -24.92
CA LEU A 254 12.54 -6.69 -25.80
C LEU A 254 13.00 -6.74 -27.24
N SER A 255 12.41 -7.63 -28.04
CA SER A 255 12.68 -7.83 -29.47
C SER A 255 12.17 -6.69 -30.33
#